data_1f1ec5511bdc9207a29229668421860c
#
_entry.id   1f1ec5511bdc9207a29229668421860c
#
_cell.length_a   1.000
_cell.length_b   1.000
_cell.length_c   1.000
_cell.angle_alpha   90.00
_cell.angle_beta   90.00
_cell.angle_gamma   90.00
#
_symmetry.space_group_name_H-M   'P 1'
#
loop_
_entity.id
_entity.type
_entity.pdbx_description
1 polymer ?
#
loop_
_entity_poly.entity_id
_entity_poly.type
_entity_poly.pdbx_seq_one_letter_code
_entity_poly.pdbx_strand_id
1 'polypeptide(L)'
;MHAIINALSSHAISRLDQTWAHATQAAVFDNLLTFSNPAGRFATYRAAIRAFQGPCVPYIGMWLTEIAQINDSYPDTVPSDNRDLATSSLINFSKRAKWFDILEQMLRFQNKPYMFVEVPHTMGYVEGNLVNAMGLSPEFLQIKSREISQQEMV
;
A
#
# COMPACT_ATOMS: atom_id res chain seq x y z
N MET A 1 0.12 4.96 -7.28
CA MET A 1 -1.33 4.74 -7.17
C MET A 1 -1.80 4.73 -5.71
N HIS A 2 -1.42 3.79 -4.83
CA HIS A 2 -1.88 3.74 -3.43
C HIS A 2 -1.69 5.04 -2.64
N ALA A 3 -0.54 5.71 -2.76
CA ALA A 3 -0.30 6.97 -2.08
C ALA A 3 -1.32 8.06 -2.45
N ILE A 4 -1.68 8.16 -3.74
CA ILE A 4 -2.68 9.10 -4.24
C ILE A 4 -4.06 8.73 -3.73
N ILE A 5 -4.45 7.46 -3.80
CA ILE A 5 -5.75 6.98 -3.29
C ILE A 5 -5.87 7.27 -1.79
N ASN A 6 -4.85 6.95 -0.99
CA ASN A 6 -4.86 7.22 0.45
C ASN A 6 -4.94 8.71 0.77
N ALA A 7 -4.24 9.56 0.01
CA ALA A 7 -4.33 11.00 0.17
C ALA A 7 -5.74 11.53 -0.10
N LEU A 8 -6.34 11.14 -1.24
CA LEU A 8 -7.69 11.54 -1.64
C LEU A 8 -8.78 10.97 -0.73
N SER A 9 -8.56 9.79 -0.14
CA SER A 9 -9.47 9.15 0.84
C SER A 9 -9.28 9.69 2.26
N SER A 10 -8.29 10.55 2.49
CA SER A 10 -8.09 11.13 3.83
C SER A 10 -9.31 11.94 4.26
N HIS A 11 -9.58 11.97 5.57
CA HIS A 11 -10.75 12.67 6.10
C HIS A 11 -10.76 14.17 5.75
N ALA A 12 -9.61 14.78 5.58
CA ALA A 12 -9.51 16.18 5.17
C ALA A 12 -10.03 16.44 3.74
N ILE A 13 -9.95 15.45 2.85
CA ILE A 13 -10.37 15.58 1.45
C ILE A 13 -11.73 14.90 1.21
N SER A 14 -11.94 13.71 1.79
CA SER A 14 -13.17 12.94 1.57
C SER A 14 -14.45 13.64 2.06
N ARG A 15 -14.36 14.59 2.97
CA ARG A 15 -15.48 15.37 3.50
C ARG A 15 -15.94 16.53 2.62
N LEU A 16 -15.23 16.86 1.53
CA LEU A 16 -15.54 17.97 0.65
C LEU A 16 -16.59 17.54 -0.39
N ASP A 17 -17.85 17.42 0.04
CA ASP A 17 -18.94 16.80 -0.73
C ASP A 17 -19.26 17.55 -2.03
N GLN A 18 -19.30 18.88 -2.00
CA GLN A 18 -19.59 19.70 -3.18
C GLN A 18 -18.42 19.64 -4.18
N THR A 19 -17.19 19.69 -3.69
CA THR A 19 -16.00 19.51 -4.52
C THR A 19 -16.03 18.16 -5.23
N TRP A 20 -16.37 17.07 -4.51
CA TRP A 20 -16.50 15.74 -5.11
C TRP A 20 -17.67 15.64 -6.10
N ALA A 21 -18.81 16.29 -5.82
CA ALA A 21 -19.95 16.32 -6.73
C ALA A 21 -19.63 16.95 -8.09
N HIS A 22 -18.69 17.90 -8.11
CA HIS A 22 -18.21 18.55 -9.34
C HIS A 22 -17.01 17.85 -9.98
N ALA A 23 -16.43 16.83 -9.33
CA ALA A 23 -15.29 16.11 -9.88
C ALA A 23 -15.73 15.21 -11.04
N THR A 24 -15.27 15.53 -12.25
CA THR A 24 -15.63 14.81 -13.49
C THR A 24 -15.15 13.34 -13.53
N GLN A 25 -14.26 12.95 -12.64
CA GLN A 25 -13.62 11.62 -12.60
C GLN A 25 -13.96 10.83 -11.33
N ALA A 26 -15.03 11.20 -10.61
CA ALA A 26 -15.41 10.51 -9.37
C ALA A 26 -15.59 8.99 -9.57
N ALA A 27 -16.25 8.57 -10.65
CA ALA A 27 -16.45 7.16 -10.96
C ALA A 27 -15.12 6.39 -11.22
N VAL A 28 -14.11 7.06 -11.77
CA VAL A 28 -12.77 6.46 -11.92
C VAL A 28 -12.11 6.29 -10.56
N PHE A 29 -12.28 7.27 -9.68
CA PHE A 29 -11.75 7.18 -8.32
C PHE A 29 -12.41 6.06 -7.50
N ASP A 30 -13.73 5.89 -7.60
CA ASP A 30 -14.44 4.77 -6.95
C ASP A 30 -13.91 3.40 -7.39
N ASN A 31 -13.64 3.25 -8.69
CA ASN A 31 -13.00 2.03 -9.19
C ASN A 31 -11.61 1.82 -8.60
N LEU A 32 -10.81 2.89 -8.46
CA LEU A 32 -9.46 2.81 -7.87
C LEU A 32 -9.50 2.49 -6.37
N LEU A 33 -10.53 2.92 -5.64
CA LEU A 33 -10.72 2.58 -4.23
C LEU A 33 -10.80 1.08 -3.99
N THR A 34 -11.35 0.32 -4.94
CA THR A 34 -11.44 -1.14 -4.82
C THR A 34 -10.08 -1.81 -4.67
N PHE A 35 -9.01 -1.22 -5.26
CA PHE A 35 -7.64 -1.73 -5.15
C PHE A 35 -6.99 -1.42 -3.79
N SER A 36 -7.46 -0.40 -3.09
CA SER A 36 -6.97 -0.03 -1.75
C SER A 36 -7.80 -0.63 -0.62
N ASN A 37 -8.87 -1.36 -0.96
CA ASN A 37 -9.74 -1.97 0.04
C ASN A 37 -9.03 -3.12 0.78
N PRO A 38 -8.82 -3.02 2.11
CA PRO A 38 -8.19 -4.07 2.89
C PRO A 38 -9.09 -5.31 3.08
N ALA A 39 -10.40 -5.18 2.83
CA ALA A 39 -11.33 -6.30 2.90
C ALA A 39 -10.88 -7.44 1.97
N GLY A 40 -11.03 -8.69 2.41
CA GLY A 40 -10.57 -9.85 1.68
C GLY A 40 -9.04 -9.86 1.47
N ARG A 41 -8.27 -9.21 2.35
CA ARG A 41 -6.80 -9.13 2.29
C ARG A 41 -6.31 -8.55 0.95
N PHE A 42 -6.91 -7.46 0.49
CA PHE A 42 -6.62 -6.82 -0.79
C PHE A 42 -6.86 -7.74 -2.01
N ALA A 43 -7.93 -8.51 -2.02
CA ALA A 43 -8.20 -9.52 -3.04
C ALA A 43 -8.15 -8.96 -4.47
N THR A 44 -8.78 -7.81 -4.73
CA THR A 44 -8.79 -7.14 -6.04
C THR A 44 -7.37 -6.75 -6.47
N TYR A 45 -6.60 -6.14 -5.57
CA TYR A 45 -5.23 -5.77 -5.85
C TYR A 45 -4.34 -6.99 -6.12
N ARG A 46 -4.50 -8.06 -5.33
CA ARG A 46 -3.76 -9.31 -5.51
C ARG A 46 -4.03 -9.96 -6.86
N ALA A 47 -5.30 -9.99 -7.28
CA ALA A 47 -5.67 -10.52 -8.59
C ALA A 47 -5.02 -9.71 -9.71
N ALA A 48 -5.09 -8.38 -9.64
CA ALA A 48 -4.48 -7.50 -10.62
C ALA A 48 -2.95 -7.65 -10.68
N ILE A 49 -2.28 -7.67 -9.50
CA ILE A 49 -0.82 -7.78 -9.46
C ILE A 49 -0.33 -9.14 -9.94
N ARG A 50 -1.09 -10.22 -9.73
CA ARG A 50 -0.76 -11.56 -10.26
C ARG A 50 -0.85 -11.61 -11.78
N ALA A 51 -1.84 -10.96 -12.37
CA ALA A 51 -2.04 -10.90 -13.82
C ALA A 51 -1.05 -9.97 -14.52
N PHE A 52 -0.50 -8.99 -13.79
CA PHE A 52 0.35 -7.95 -14.36
C PHE A 52 1.75 -8.48 -14.71
N GLN A 53 2.19 -8.23 -15.94
CA GLN A 53 3.46 -8.71 -16.47
C GLN A 53 4.49 -7.59 -16.75
N GLY A 54 4.10 -6.33 -16.63
CA GLY A 54 4.95 -5.16 -16.87
C GLY A 54 5.84 -4.78 -15.69
N PRO A 55 6.66 -3.73 -15.85
CA PRO A 55 7.38 -3.08 -14.74
C PRO A 55 6.39 -2.56 -13.71
N CYS A 56 6.65 -2.83 -12.42
CA CYS A 56 5.75 -2.43 -11.36
C CYS A 56 6.51 -2.19 -10.06
N VAL A 57 6.15 -1.13 -9.35
CA VAL A 57 6.47 -0.95 -7.93
C VAL A 57 5.23 -1.34 -7.14
N PRO A 58 5.19 -2.55 -6.56
CA PRO A 58 4.02 -3.03 -5.86
C PRO A 58 3.82 -2.33 -4.51
N TYR A 59 2.59 -2.39 -3.97
CA TYR A 59 2.29 -1.94 -2.60
C TYR A 59 2.81 -2.96 -1.58
N ILE A 60 3.94 -2.66 -0.99
CA ILE A 60 4.66 -3.56 -0.07
C ILE A 60 3.89 -3.77 1.25
N GLY A 61 3.12 -2.77 1.71
CA GLY A 61 2.40 -2.83 2.98
C GLY A 61 1.51 -4.07 3.18
N MET A 62 0.91 -4.55 2.10
CA MET A 62 0.12 -5.78 2.10
C MET A 62 0.95 -7.02 2.50
N TRP A 63 2.15 -7.17 1.96
CA TRP A 63 3.03 -8.31 2.26
C TRP A 63 3.69 -8.18 3.63
N LEU A 64 4.05 -6.96 4.06
CA LEU A 64 4.57 -6.73 5.41
C LEU A 64 3.55 -7.14 6.48
N THR A 65 2.28 -6.86 6.24
CA THR A 65 1.19 -7.31 7.14
C THR A 65 1.11 -8.84 7.18
N GLU A 66 1.27 -9.53 6.06
CA GLU A 66 1.27 -11.00 6.03
C GLU A 66 2.49 -11.59 6.75
N ILE A 67 3.66 -11.01 6.56
CA ILE A 67 4.88 -11.44 7.28
C ILE A 67 4.67 -11.29 8.79
N ALA A 68 4.10 -10.17 9.24
CA ALA A 68 3.77 -9.96 10.65
C ALA A 68 2.79 -11.03 11.16
N GLN A 69 1.71 -11.30 10.43
CA GLN A 69 0.74 -12.34 10.79
C GLN A 69 1.38 -13.75 10.87
N ILE A 70 2.30 -14.07 9.94
CA ILE A 70 3.03 -15.34 10.00
C ILE A 70 3.93 -15.39 11.22
N ASN A 71 4.59 -14.29 11.57
CA ASN A 71 5.42 -14.19 12.76
C ASN A 71 4.63 -14.46 14.03
N ASP A 72 3.44 -13.88 14.14
CA ASP A 72 2.59 -14.00 15.31
C ASP A 72 1.93 -15.40 15.41
N SER A 73 1.64 -16.01 14.24
CA SER A 73 0.91 -17.28 14.18
C SER A 73 1.78 -18.54 14.27
N TYR A 74 3.06 -18.42 13.92
CA TYR A 74 3.97 -19.58 13.83
C TYR A 74 5.23 -19.36 14.68
N PRO A 75 5.57 -20.29 15.58
CA PRO A 75 6.83 -20.23 16.32
C PRO A 75 8.03 -20.43 15.37
N ASP A 76 9.18 -19.90 15.74
CA ASP A 76 10.42 -20.05 14.96
C ASP A 76 10.97 -21.48 14.96
N THR A 77 10.65 -22.21 16.02
CA THR A 77 11.12 -23.57 16.23
C THR A 77 9.97 -24.47 16.64
N VAL A 78 10.13 -25.75 16.36
CA VAL A 78 9.19 -26.82 16.75
C VAL A 78 9.92 -27.91 17.52
N PRO A 79 9.24 -28.64 18.43
CA PRO A 79 9.82 -29.79 19.11
C PRO A 79 10.28 -30.86 18.11
N SER A 80 11.33 -31.61 18.44
CA SER A 80 11.72 -32.80 17.68
C SER A 80 10.87 -33.99 18.11
N ASP A 81 10.31 -34.73 17.17
CA ASP A 81 9.62 -36.00 17.42
C ASP A 81 10.60 -37.16 17.69
N ASN A 82 11.89 -36.96 17.45
CA ASN A 82 12.91 -37.97 17.74
C ASN A 82 13.26 -37.98 19.22
N ARG A 83 13.10 -39.12 19.88
CA ARG A 83 13.38 -39.31 21.32
C ARG A 83 14.82 -39.00 21.69
N ASP A 84 15.76 -39.25 20.78
CA ASP A 84 17.19 -39.00 21.00
C ASP A 84 17.52 -37.51 20.93
N LEU A 85 16.61 -36.70 20.34
CA LEU A 85 16.72 -35.25 20.18
C LEU A 85 15.61 -34.51 20.94
N ALA A 86 14.99 -35.14 21.93
CA ALA A 86 13.81 -34.58 22.65
C ALA A 86 14.08 -33.22 23.31
N THR A 87 15.35 -32.86 23.54
CA THR A 87 15.76 -31.55 24.06
C THR A 87 16.14 -30.57 22.94
N SER A 88 16.14 -31.02 21.69
CA SER A 88 16.54 -30.20 20.54
C SER A 88 15.33 -29.52 19.92
N SER A 89 15.46 -28.23 19.70
CA SER A 89 14.48 -27.41 19.01
C SER A 89 14.85 -27.38 17.50
N LEU A 90 13.93 -27.78 16.64
CA LEU A 90 14.09 -27.77 15.19
C LEU A 90 13.58 -26.47 14.60
N ILE A 91 14.20 -26.01 13.52
CA ILE A 91 13.69 -24.85 12.77
C ILE A 91 12.31 -25.17 12.20
N ASN A 92 11.35 -24.27 12.39
CA ASN A 92 10.05 -24.38 11.77
C ASN A 92 10.12 -24.07 10.28
N PHE A 93 10.35 -25.09 9.46
CA PHE A 93 10.49 -24.95 8.02
C PHE A 93 9.20 -24.47 7.36
N SER A 94 8.04 -24.85 7.88
CA SER A 94 6.75 -24.37 7.36
C SER A 94 6.60 -22.85 7.44
N LYS A 95 7.09 -22.24 8.53
CA LYS A 95 7.14 -20.77 8.66
C LYS A 95 8.05 -20.16 7.60
N ARG A 96 9.22 -20.74 7.38
CA ARG A 96 10.21 -20.24 6.40
C ARG A 96 9.70 -20.38 4.97
N ALA A 97 9.03 -21.46 4.64
CA ALA A 97 8.39 -21.66 3.33
C ALA A 97 7.33 -20.59 3.05
N LYS A 98 6.48 -20.27 4.03
CA LYS A 98 5.48 -19.18 3.90
C LYS A 98 6.12 -17.81 3.66
N TRP A 99 7.23 -17.51 4.32
CA TRP A 99 8.00 -16.29 4.05
C TRP A 99 8.58 -16.27 2.64
N PHE A 100 9.13 -17.40 2.21
CA PHE A 100 9.67 -17.53 0.86
C PHE A 100 8.62 -17.25 -0.21
N ASP A 101 7.42 -17.79 -0.07
CA ASP A 101 6.31 -17.55 -1.00
C ASP A 101 5.94 -16.06 -1.12
N ILE A 102 6.01 -15.31 -0.01
CA ILE A 102 5.77 -13.88 -0.01
C ILE A 102 6.93 -13.13 -0.69
N LEU A 103 8.16 -13.45 -0.32
CA LEU A 103 9.34 -12.81 -0.89
C LEU A 103 9.46 -13.06 -2.40
N GLU A 104 9.15 -14.27 -2.87
CA GLU A 104 9.13 -14.59 -4.29
C GLU A 104 8.17 -13.68 -5.07
N GLN A 105 6.96 -13.47 -4.53
CA GLN A 105 5.97 -12.58 -5.13
C GLN A 105 6.46 -11.12 -5.20
N MET A 106 7.22 -10.66 -4.20
CA MET A 106 7.81 -9.31 -4.19
C MET A 106 8.95 -9.19 -5.21
N LEU A 107 9.84 -10.15 -5.22
CA LEU A 107 11.07 -10.14 -6.02
C LEU A 107 10.81 -10.25 -7.52
N ARG A 108 9.70 -10.84 -7.94
CA ARG A 108 9.39 -11.06 -9.36
C ARG A 108 9.32 -9.75 -10.17
N PHE A 109 9.09 -8.59 -9.53
CA PHE A 109 9.04 -7.28 -10.20
C PHE A 109 10.40 -6.62 -10.33
N GLN A 110 11.43 -7.07 -9.62
CA GLN A 110 12.77 -6.50 -9.68
C GLN A 110 13.49 -6.72 -11.01
N ASN A 111 13.07 -7.74 -11.75
CA ASN A 111 13.71 -8.13 -13.02
C ASN A 111 13.19 -7.35 -14.24
N LYS A 112 12.25 -6.43 -14.04
CA LYS A 112 11.62 -5.66 -15.13
C LYS A 112 11.79 -4.17 -14.88
N PRO A 113 12.86 -3.55 -15.39
CA PRO A 113 13.09 -2.11 -15.22
C PRO A 113 12.07 -1.29 -15.98
N TYR A 114 11.77 -0.10 -15.48
CA TYR A 114 11.06 0.90 -16.24
C TYR A 114 11.98 1.47 -17.33
N MET A 115 11.41 1.65 -18.52
CA MET A 115 12.13 2.22 -19.68
C MET A 115 11.74 3.69 -19.91
N PHE A 116 11.31 4.40 -18.86
CA PHE A 116 10.97 5.81 -18.96
C PHE A 116 12.23 6.66 -19.09
N VAL A 117 12.15 7.67 -19.94
CA VAL A 117 13.13 8.74 -20.00
C VAL A 117 12.71 9.81 -19.01
N GLU A 118 13.66 10.25 -18.18
CA GLU A 118 13.43 11.34 -17.24
C GLU A 118 13.13 12.64 -17.97
N VAL A 119 12.07 13.34 -17.56
CA VAL A 119 11.68 14.65 -18.06
C VAL A 119 12.00 15.69 -16.98
N PRO A 120 13.11 16.45 -17.07
CA PRO A 120 13.60 17.29 -15.98
C PRO A 120 12.57 18.33 -15.52
N HIS A 121 11.79 18.90 -16.43
CA HIS A 121 10.75 19.87 -16.07
C HIS A 121 9.64 19.23 -15.21
N THR A 122 9.20 18.03 -15.56
CA THR A 122 8.18 17.29 -14.79
C THR A 122 8.73 16.89 -13.43
N MET A 123 9.96 16.42 -13.37
CA MET A 123 10.62 16.04 -12.12
C MET A 123 10.78 17.24 -11.19
N GLY A 124 11.29 18.39 -11.70
CA GLY A 124 11.42 19.61 -10.91
C GLY A 124 10.08 20.12 -10.36
N TYR A 125 9.00 20.01 -11.14
CA TYR A 125 7.65 20.35 -10.68
C TYR A 125 7.19 19.43 -9.53
N VAL A 126 7.36 18.11 -9.68
CA VAL A 126 6.96 17.14 -8.65
C VAL A 126 7.78 17.32 -7.39
N GLU A 127 9.09 17.41 -7.49
CA GLU A 127 10.00 17.59 -6.35
C GLU A 127 9.72 18.90 -5.60
N GLY A 128 9.56 20.01 -6.32
CA GLY A 128 9.22 21.29 -5.71
C GLY A 128 7.90 21.25 -4.92
N ASN A 129 6.87 20.62 -5.46
CA ASN A 129 5.61 20.46 -4.75
C ASN A 129 5.70 19.50 -3.55
N LEU A 130 6.50 18.43 -3.64
CA LEU A 130 6.74 17.53 -2.51
C LEU A 130 7.45 18.25 -1.37
N VAL A 131 8.50 19.04 -1.66
CA VAL A 131 9.20 19.84 -0.64
C VAL A 131 8.24 20.82 0.04
N ASN A 132 7.42 21.52 -0.72
CA ASN A 132 6.42 22.46 -0.17
C ASN A 132 5.39 21.71 0.70
N ALA A 133 4.95 20.54 0.29
CA ALA A 133 3.98 19.74 1.05
C ALA A 133 4.55 19.16 2.36
N MET A 134 5.85 18.88 2.43
CA MET A 134 6.50 18.37 3.65
C MET A 134 6.43 19.35 4.84
N GLY A 135 6.25 20.65 4.56
CA GLY A 135 6.06 21.67 5.58
C GLY A 135 4.63 21.78 6.13
N LEU A 136 3.67 21.06 5.56
CA LEU A 136 2.27 21.13 5.97
C LEU A 136 1.98 20.13 7.09
N SER A 137 1.49 20.63 8.23
CA SER A 137 1.07 19.73 9.31
C SER A 137 -0.31 19.12 9.04
N PRO A 138 -0.60 17.93 9.60
CA PRO A 138 -1.94 17.33 9.52
C PRO A 138 -3.04 18.26 10.08
N GLU A 139 -2.73 19.02 11.12
CA GLU A 139 -3.65 19.98 11.75
C GLU A 139 -3.99 21.12 10.78
N PHE A 140 -2.99 21.64 10.06
CA PHE A 140 -3.21 22.66 9.04
C PHE A 140 -4.17 22.16 7.96
N LEU A 141 -3.96 20.93 7.46
CA LEU A 141 -4.84 20.34 6.45
C LEU A 141 -6.27 20.17 6.97
N GLN A 142 -6.44 19.78 8.23
CA GLN A 142 -7.77 19.65 8.85
C GLN A 142 -8.47 21.01 9.00
N ILE A 143 -7.76 22.06 9.40
CA ILE A 143 -8.31 23.41 9.51
C ILE A 143 -8.76 23.90 8.15
N LYS A 144 -7.91 23.81 7.13
CA LYS A 144 -8.25 24.22 5.75
C LYS A 144 -9.42 23.44 5.19
N SER A 145 -9.48 22.15 5.41
CA SER A 145 -10.60 21.32 5.01
C SER A 145 -11.92 21.78 5.64
N ARG A 146 -11.93 22.15 6.92
CA ARG A 146 -13.13 22.68 7.60
C ARG A 146 -13.57 24.02 7.02
N GLU A 147 -12.62 24.92 6.78
CA GLU A 147 -12.91 26.22 6.16
C GLU A 147 -13.58 26.06 4.80
N ILE A 148 -13.05 25.18 3.93
CA ILE A 148 -13.62 24.89 2.62
C ILE A 148 -15.02 24.25 2.74
N SER A 149 -15.15 23.21 3.58
CA SER A 149 -16.43 22.54 3.78
C SER A 149 -17.54 23.47 4.30
N GLN A 150 -17.19 24.48 5.13
CA GLN A 150 -18.14 25.51 5.57
C GLN A 150 -18.57 26.43 4.42
N GLN A 151 -17.66 26.75 3.50
CA GLN A 151 -17.98 27.55 2.31
C GLN A 151 -18.85 26.76 1.30
N GLU A 152 -18.71 25.44 1.25
CA GLU A 152 -19.54 24.56 0.41
C GLU A 152 -21.00 24.49 0.88
N MET A 153 -21.30 24.82 2.15
CA MET A 153 -22.64 24.77 2.72
C MET A 153 -23.45 26.07 2.55
N VAL A 154 -22.84 27.13 2.04
CA VAL A 154 -23.45 28.43 1.75
C VAL A 154 -23.83 28.53 0.29
#